data_214e11078293db03adec3a622a352e83
#
_entry.id   214e11078293db03adec3a622a352e83
#
_cell.length_a   1.000
_cell.length_b   1.000
_cell.length_c   1.000
_cell.angle_alpha   90.00
_cell.angle_beta   90.00
_cell.angle_gamma   90.00
#
_symmetry.space_group_name_H-M   'P 1'
#
loop_
_entity.id
_entity.type
_entity.pdbx_description
1 polymer ?
#
loop_
_entity_poly.entity_id
_entity_poly.type
_entity_poly.pdbx_seq_one_letter_code
_entity_poly.pdbx_strand_id
1 'polypeptide(L)'
;MPKSSTVKSILAFVLALPLFGTGSIQPVSPVTVHEWGTFTSVAGANGESVTWAPLRAAGDLPCFVHSIGPNKYWPGLVRMETPVDYFYTQTPARVSVHVDFPDGTMTEWYPKAVQANQSIDWNDLNILPGANLVLPSSKGASRYYAARATDSAELQSGDENEKVLFYRGMGNFKVPLEPVSQGNGVVLRNNSAETIPLAILFENQNGHIGYRIARNLKDSVSLYAPDLNASFDSLRNDLTAALEQGGLYPKEAAAMVETWRDSWFEQGMRVIYLMPRATVDKVLPLKVTPAPKETQRVFVGRVEVLSAWTERTIRAAMETNDAKKLDQFERFLDPFLEQIRAKGGLTESPLATKYAQQVAARIDSAPCIQ
;
A
#
# COMPACT_ATOMS: atom_id res chain seq x y z
N MET A 1 -38.63 -91.79 4.88
CA MET A 1 -39.35 -90.51 4.74
C MET A 1 -38.61 -89.49 5.54
N PRO A 2 -37.85 -88.57 4.99
CA PRO A 2 -37.25 -87.46 5.73
C PRO A 2 -38.08 -86.21 5.51
N LYS A 3 -38.26 -85.43 6.60
CA LYS A 3 -38.99 -84.14 6.66
C LYS A 3 -38.10 -83.00 6.14
N SER A 4 -38.60 -82.27 5.16
CA SER A 4 -38.02 -81.07 4.65
C SER A 4 -38.21 -79.96 5.68
N SER A 5 -37.14 -79.29 6.09
CA SER A 5 -37.11 -78.08 6.93
C SER A 5 -36.83 -76.86 6.06
N THR A 6 -37.82 -75.98 5.94
CA THR A 6 -37.75 -74.78 5.15
C THR A 6 -37.17 -73.68 6.06
N VAL A 7 -35.93 -73.18 5.76
CA VAL A 7 -35.32 -72.06 6.41
C VAL A 7 -35.82 -70.78 5.73
N LYS A 8 -36.52 -69.94 6.46
CA LYS A 8 -36.91 -68.57 6.01
C LYS A 8 -35.77 -67.58 6.29
N SER A 9 -35.12 -67.12 5.23
CA SER A 9 -34.15 -66.03 5.33
C SER A 9 -34.90 -64.69 5.47
N ILE A 10 -34.66 -64.04 6.57
CA ILE A 10 -35.11 -62.64 6.79
C ILE A 10 -34.05 -61.72 6.25
N LEU A 11 -34.38 -61.01 5.17
CA LEU A 11 -33.52 -59.92 4.60
C LEU A 11 -33.75 -58.66 5.37
N ALA A 12 -32.80 -58.25 6.22
CA ALA A 12 -32.83 -56.96 6.91
C ALA A 12 -32.37 -55.82 5.94
N PHE A 13 -33.31 -54.96 5.55
CA PHE A 13 -33.01 -53.75 4.79
C PHE A 13 -32.47 -52.67 5.77
N VAL A 14 -31.19 -52.40 5.71
CA VAL A 14 -30.58 -51.28 6.42
C VAL A 14 -30.84 -50.01 5.59
N LEU A 15 -31.77 -49.16 6.03
CA LEU A 15 -31.98 -47.81 5.48
C LEU A 15 -30.80 -46.91 5.92
N ALA A 16 -29.86 -46.67 5.01
CA ALA A 16 -28.86 -45.63 5.23
C ALA A 16 -29.51 -44.25 5.03
N LEU A 17 -29.78 -43.54 6.11
CA LEU A 17 -30.15 -42.11 6.08
C LEU A 17 -28.91 -41.29 5.68
N PRO A 18 -29.01 -40.41 4.65
CA PRO A 18 -27.94 -39.47 4.37
C PRO A 18 -27.85 -38.48 5.51
N LEU A 19 -26.69 -38.42 6.18
CA LEU A 19 -26.31 -37.33 7.05
C LEU A 19 -26.15 -36.06 6.20
N PHE A 20 -27.19 -35.23 6.13
CA PHE A 20 -27.05 -33.85 5.67
C PHE A 20 -26.22 -33.13 6.73
N GLY A 21 -24.95 -32.89 6.39
CA GLY A 21 -24.12 -31.99 7.17
C GLY A 21 -24.78 -30.63 7.23
N THR A 22 -25.26 -30.23 8.40
CA THR A 22 -25.69 -28.86 8.67
C THR A 22 -24.45 -28.01 8.61
N GLY A 23 -24.15 -27.48 7.43
CA GLY A 23 -23.18 -26.38 7.30
C GLY A 23 -23.67 -25.26 8.20
N SER A 24 -22.94 -24.96 9.26
CA SER A 24 -23.23 -23.83 10.12
C SER A 24 -23.13 -22.56 9.27
N ILE A 25 -24.27 -21.93 8.98
CA ILE A 25 -24.32 -20.60 8.39
C ILE A 25 -23.69 -19.68 9.44
N GLN A 26 -22.45 -19.26 9.20
CA GLN A 26 -21.80 -18.27 10.06
C GLN A 26 -22.61 -16.97 9.96
N PRO A 27 -22.98 -16.36 11.08
CA PRO A 27 -23.71 -15.11 11.04
C PRO A 27 -22.87 -14.02 10.35
N VAL A 28 -23.46 -13.36 9.35
CA VAL A 28 -22.84 -12.21 8.69
C VAL A 28 -22.85 -11.05 9.69
N SER A 29 -21.70 -10.43 9.89
CA SER A 29 -21.57 -9.25 10.74
C SER A 29 -22.29 -8.05 10.11
N PRO A 30 -22.93 -7.16 10.89
CA PRO A 30 -23.48 -5.90 10.37
C PRO A 30 -22.40 -4.90 9.93
N VAL A 31 -21.13 -5.25 10.03
CA VAL A 31 -19.98 -4.39 9.76
C VAL A 31 -19.68 -4.34 8.26
N THR A 32 -19.50 -3.14 7.72
CA THR A 32 -18.83 -2.92 6.43
C THR A 32 -17.36 -2.56 6.70
N VAL A 33 -16.44 -3.12 5.93
CA VAL A 33 -15.00 -2.87 6.05
C VAL A 33 -14.50 -2.21 4.78
N HIS A 34 -13.83 -1.08 4.91
CA HIS A 34 -13.11 -0.43 3.82
C HIS A 34 -11.62 -0.43 4.12
N GLU A 35 -10.83 -0.69 3.11
CA GLU A 35 -9.38 -0.64 3.20
C GLU A 35 -8.81 0.16 2.03
N TRP A 36 -7.86 1.04 2.32
CA TRP A 36 -7.02 1.64 1.30
C TRP A 36 -5.54 1.61 1.71
N GLY A 37 -4.67 1.64 0.72
CA GLY A 37 -3.23 1.66 0.94
C GLY A 37 -2.46 2.04 -0.32
N THR A 38 -1.14 2.20 -0.18
CA THR A 38 -0.25 2.49 -1.29
C THR A 38 0.88 1.48 -1.36
N PHE A 39 1.20 1.02 -2.56
CA PHE A 39 2.41 0.26 -2.85
C PHE A 39 3.36 1.10 -3.68
N THR A 40 4.55 1.38 -3.15
CA THR A 40 5.58 2.18 -3.82
C THR A 40 6.70 1.29 -4.32
N SER A 41 7.07 1.44 -5.58
CA SER A 41 8.20 0.77 -6.23
C SER A 41 9.01 1.75 -7.07
N VAL A 42 10.16 1.31 -7.55
CA VAL A 42 11.02 2.07 -8.47
C VAL A 42 11.20 1.26 -9.75
N ALA A 43 10.87 1.85 -10.89
CA ALA A 43 11.07 1.20 -12.18
C ALA A 43 12.54 1.25 -12.61
N GLY A 44 13.05 0.13 -13.08
CA GLY A 44 14.31 0.05 -13.82
C GLY A 44 14.16 0.50 -15.27
N ALA A 45 15.24 0.42 -16.04
CA ALA A 45 15.27 0.85 -17.43
C ALA A 45 14.30 0.08 -18.34
N ASN A 46 13.98 -1.18 -18.01
CA ASN A 46 13.01 -2.02 -18.71
C ASN A 46 11.58 -1.90 -18.18
N GLY A 47 11.36 -1.10 -17.11
CA GLY A 47 10.08 -0.90 -16.45
C GLY A 47 9.79 -1.84 -15.27
N GLU A 48 10.52 -2.95 -15.13
CA GLU A 48 10.39 -3.83 -13.98
C GLU A 48 10.85 -3.13 -12.70
N SER A 49 10.26 -3.51 -11.56
CA SER A 49 10.69 -2.98 -10.26
C SER A 49 12.12 -3.40 -9.94
N VAL A 50 12.93 -2.45 -9.51
CA VAL A 50 14.29 -2.70 -9.02
C VAL A 50 14.31 -2.77 -7.50
N THR A 51 15.28 -3.52 -6.97
CA THR A 51 15.53 -3.56 -5.52
C THR A 51 16.06 -2.22 -5.04
N TRP A 52 15.53 -1.74 -3.92
CA TRP A 52 15.94 -0.49 -3.26
C TRP A 52 15.85 -0.62 -1.75
N ALA A 53 16.16 0.41 -1.00
CA ALA A 53 16.06 0.45 0.46
C ALA A 53 14.88 1.33 0.89
N PRO A 54 13.62 0.83 0.84
CA PRO A 54 12.41 1.63 1.05
C PRO A 54 12.27 2.19 2.46
N LEU A 55 12.96 1.61 3.44
CA LEU A 55 12.93 2.06 4.83
C LEU A 55 13.93 3.18 5.13
N ARG A 56 14.78 3.55 4.17
CA ARG A 56 15.70 4.69 4.27
C ARG A 56 14.97 6.02 4.08
N ALA A 57 14.12 6.37 5.04
CA ALA A 57 13.45 7.66 5.10
C ALA A 57 13.47 8.19 6.53
N ALA A 58 13.30 9.50 6.70
CA ALA A 58 13.05 10.09 8.01
C ALA A 58 11.80 9.46 8.64
N GLY A 59 11.78 9.35 9.97
CA GLY A 59 10.61 8.88 10.68
C GLY A 59 9.41 9.80 10.42
N ASP A 60 8.31 9.24 9.95
CA ASP A 60 7.07 9.95 9.61
C ASP A 60 5.89 9.53 10.49
N LEU A 61 6.12 8.52 11.35
CA LEU A 61 5.10 7.95 12.22
C LEU A 61 5.24 8.44 13.66
N PRO A 62 4.10 8.62 14.38
CA PRO A 62 4.09 8.86 15.81
C PRO A 62 4.75 7.71 16.59
N CYS A 63 5.37 8.03 17.73
CA CYS A 63 6.11 7.04 18.55
C CYS A 63 5.21 6.00 19.25
N PHE A 64 3.91 6.17 19.27
CA PHE A 64 2.99 5.15 19.78
C PHE A 64 2.76 4.00 18.78
N VAL A 65 3.14 4.17 17.50
CA VAL A 65 3.03 3.12 16.48
C VAL A 65 4.05 2.02 16.75
N HIS A 66 3.59 0.78 16.83
CA HIS A 66 4.44 -0.40 17.03
C HIS A 66 5.29 -0.69 15.80
N SER A 67 6.49 -1.22 15.99
CA SER A 67 7.40 -1.61 14.91
C SER A 67 8.28 -2.80 15.29
N ILE A 68 8.78 -3.51 14.28
CA ILE A 68 9.75 -4.61 14.48
C ILE A 68 11.16 -4.12 14.85
N GLY A 69 11.36 -2.80 14.96
CA GLY A 69 12.64 -2.18 15.31
C GLY A 69 13.36 -1.51 14.14
N PRO A 70 14.60 -1.01 14.39
CA PRO A 70 15.26 -0.03 13.53
C PRO A 70 15.94 -0.60 12.28
N ASN A 71 15.60 -1.79 11.79
CA ASN A 71 16.29 -2.38 10.63
C ASN A 71 15.89 -1.71 9.32
N LYS A 72 16.44 -0.52 9.07
CA LYS A 72 16.14 0.34 7.91
C LYS A 72 16.92 -0.03 6.64
N TYR A 73 17.73 -1.09 6.68
CA TYR A 73 18.58 -1.51 5.57
C TYR A 73 18.04 -2.71 4.78
N TRP A 74 16.82 -3.13 5.05
CA TRP A 74 16.22 -4.24 4.30
C TRP A 74 15.91 -3.80 2.87
N PRO A 75 16.52 -4.41 1.87
CA PRO A 75 16.17 -4.17 0.48
C PRO A 75 14.85 -4.88 0.13
N GLY A 76 14.10 -4.29 -0.78
CA GLY A 76 12.87 -4.87 -1.30
C GLY A 76 12.50 -4.28 -2.65
N LEU A 77 11.51 -4.85 -3.33
CA LEU A 77 10.98 -4.32 -4.58
C LEU A 77 9.87 -3.29 -4.33
N VAL A 78 9.08 -3.50 -3.27
CA VAL A 78 7.86 -2.73 -3.01
C VAL A 78 7.77 -2.35 -1.54
N ARG A 79 7.56 -1.08 -1.25
CA ARG A 79 7.13 -0.60 0.06
C ARG A 79 5.61 -0.61 0.11
N MET A 80 5.03 -1.36 1.02
CA MET A 80 3.62 -1.25 1.38
C MET A 80 3.48 -0.11 2.38
N GLU A 81 2.90 0.97 1.93
CA GLU A 81 2.78 2.20 2.70
C GLU A 81 1.34 2.40 3.15
N THR A 82 1.15 2.42 4.45
CA THR A 82 -0.10 2.81 5.12
C THR A 82 -1.37 2.15 4.56
N PRO A 83 -1.50 0.82 4.49
CA PRO A 83 -2.83 0.24 4.52
C PRO A 83 -3.52 0.64 5.83
N VAL A 84 -4.80 1.01 5.71
CA VAL A 84 -5.67 1.28 6.85
C VAL A 84 -7.04 0.64 6.62
N ASP A 85 -7.55 -0.04 7.67
CA ASP A 85 -8.90 -0.60 7.65
C ASP A 85 -9.85 0.28 8.47
N TYR A 86 -11.00 0.62 7.88
CA TYR A 86 -12.11 1.32 8.49
C TYR A 86 -13.28 0.38 8.72
N PHE A 87 -14.01 0.60 9.79
CA PHE A 87 -15.18 -0.19 10.14
C PHE A 87 -16.41 0.69 10.25
N TYR A 88 -17.48 0.33 9.53
CA TYR A 88 -18.75 1.03 9.52
C TYR A 88 -19.84 0.12 10.05
N THR A 89 -20.52 0.55 11.11
CA THR A 89 -21.66 -0.15 11.72
C THR A 89 -22.52 0.84 12.50
N GLN A 90 -23.80 0.54 12.65
CA GLN A 90 -24.72 1.34 13.47
C GLN A 90 -24.77 0.90 14.94
N THR A 91 -24.29 -0.29 15.23
CA THR A 91 -24.29 -0.88 16.57
C THR A 91 -22.91 -1.40 16.94
N PRO A 92 -22.56 -1.41 18.23
CA PRO A 92 -21.31 -2.04 18.66
C PRO A 92 -21.16 -3.46 18.12
N ALA A 93 -19.96 -3.79 17.67
CA ALA A 93 -19.63 -5.09 17.12
C ALA A 93 -18.26 -5.56 17.61
N ARG A 94 -18.02 -6.86 17.53
CA ARG A 94 -16.70 -7.46 17.78
C ARG A 94 -16.26 -8.22 16.55
N VAL A 95 -15.05 -7.99 16.11
CA VAL A 95 -14.46 -8.67 14.95
C VAL A 95 -13.01 -9.04 15.24
N SER A 96 -12.51 -10.05 14.53
CA SER A 96 -11.07 -10.32 14.42
C SER A 96 -10.63 -10.08 12.99
N VAL A 97 -9.45 -9.50 12.81
CA VAL A 97 -8.86 -9.18 11.51
C VAL A 97 -7.52 -9.88 11.39
N HIS A 98 -7.35 -10.60 10.30
CA HIS A 98 -6.10 -11.25 9.92
C HIS A 98 -5.68 -10.74 8.54
N VAL A 99 -4.43 -10.29 8.43
CA VAL A 99 -3.82 -9.86 7.17
C VAL A 99 -2.56 -10.68 6.93
N ASP A 100 -2.50 -11.33 5.77
CA ASP A 100 -1.31 -11.99 5.27
C ASP A 100 -0.53 -11.09 4.30
N PHE A 101 0.79 -11.22 4.31
CA PHE A 101 1.69 -10.62 3.32
C PHE A 101 2.72 -11.68 2.88
N PRO A 102 2.32 -12.68 2.07
CA PRO A 102 3.13 -13.88 1.78
C PRO A 102 4.51 -13.58 1.19
N ASP A 103 4.59 -12.57 0.31
CA ASP A 103 5.83 -12.15 -0.33
C ASP A 103 6.48 -10.94 0.35
N GLY A 104 6.22 -10.75 1.67
CA GLY A 104 6.70 -9.58 2.38
C GLY A 104 6.92 -9.78 3.88
N THR A 105 7.12 -8.66 4.55
CA THR A 105 7.31 -8.56 6.00
C THR A 105 6.51 -7.37 6.52
N MET A 106 5.74 -7.57 7.58
CA MET A 106 5.07 -6.50 8.32
C MET A 106 6.10 -5.74 9.17
N THR A 107 6.14 -4.43 9.07
CA THR A 107 7.18 -3.60 9.70
C THR A 107 6.67 -2.68 10.78
N GLU A 108 5.50 -2.06 10.61
CA GLU A 108 4.86 -1.17 11.59
C GLU A 108 3.35 -1.44 11.61
N TRP A 109 2.70 -1.22 12.78
CA TRP A 109 1.25 -1.38 12.96
C TRP A 109 0.73 -0.62 14.18
N TYR A 110 -0.56 -0.31 14.17
CA TYR A 110 -1.29 0.22 15.31
C TYR A 110 -2.80 0.01 15.11
N PRO A 111 -3.58 -0.30 16.16
CA PRO A 111 -3.19 -0.59 17.55
C PRO A 111 -2.49 -1.95 17.68
N LYS A 112 -2.18 -2.32 18.94
CA LYS A 112 -1.49 -3.57 19.31
C LYS A 112 -2.13 -4.79 18.67
N ALA A 113 -1.29 -5.64 18.13
CA ALA A 113 -1.66 -6.87 17.41
C ALA A 113 -0.68 -8.00 17.73
N VAL A 114 -1.04 -9.22 17.37
CA VAL A 114 -0.09 -10.33 17.28
C VAL A 114 0.54 -10.28 15.90
N GLN A 115 1.83 -10.01 15.86
CA GLN A 115 2.59 -9.92 14.61
C GLN A 115 3.46 -11.16 14.44
N ALA A 116 3.33 -11.80 13.29
CA ALA A 116 4.26 -12.78 12.77
C ALA A 116 4.83 -12.22 11.47
N ASN A 117 6.10 -12.45 11.17
CA ASN A 117 6.85 -11.81 10.09
C ASN A 117 6.02 -11.42 8.84
N GLN A 118 5.22 -12.36 8.31
CA GLN A 118 4.41 -12.21 7.09
C GLN A 118 2.91 -12.02 7.38
N SER A 119 2.49 -11.91 8.62
CA SER A 119 1.07 -11.73 8.97
C SER A 119 0.89 -10.88 10.22
N ILE A 120 -0.32 -10.37 10.40
CA ILE A 120 -0.71 -9.62 11.58
C ILE A 120 -2.16 -9.96 11.95
N ASP A 121 -2.40 -10.14 13.25
CA ASP A 121 -3.70 -10.49 13.81
C ASP A 121 -4.14 -9.48 14.85
N TRP A 122 -5.30 -8.87 14.63
CA TRP A 122 -6.05 -8.16 15.64
C TRP A 122 -7.20 -9.04 16.10
N ASN A 123 -7.07 -9.60 17.28
CA ASN A 123 -8.08 -10.47 17.84
C ASN A 123 -9.05 -9.66 18.73
N ASP A 124 -10.35 -9.99 18.63
CA ASP A 124 -11.39 -9.42 19.51
C ASP A 124 -11.46 -7.88 19.53
N LEU A 125 -11.32 -7.22 18.36
CA LEU A 125 -11.52 -5.79 18.24
C LEU A 125 -12.94 -5.40 18.60
N ASN A 126 -13.11 -4.43 19.51
CA ASN A 126 -14.38 -3.78 19.75
C ASN A 126 -14.55 -2.63 18.75
N ILE A 127 -15.61 -2.66 17.95
CA ILE A 127 -16.01 -1.60 17.03
C ILE A 127 -17.12 -0.82 17.71
N LEU A 128 -16.88 0.47 17.99
CA LEU A 128 -17.67 1.28 18.90
C LEU A 128 -18.14 2.58 18.21
N PRO A 129 -19.25 2.53 17.42
CA PRO A 129 -19.74 3.71 16.71
C PRO A 129 -20.14 4.81 17.68
N GLY A 130 -19.59 6.03 17.50
CA GLY A 130 -19.91 7.22 18.29
C GLY A 130 -19.44 7.19 19.73
N ALA A 131 -18.45 6.35 20.08
CA ALA A 131 -17.94 6.23 21.46
C ALA A 131 -17.12 7.44 21.91
N ASN A 132 -16.60 8.25 20.97
CA ASN A 132 -15.73 9.40 21.27
C ASN A 132 -14.53 9.02 22.15
N LEU A 133 -13.83 7.95 21.75
CA LEU A 133 -12.67 7.44 22.49
C LEU A 133 -11.52 8.45 22.47
N VAL A 134 -10.72 8.46 23.54
CA VAL A 134 -9.47 9.22 23.54
C VAL A 134 -8.46 8.49 22.67
N LEU A 135 -8.09 9.11 21.55
CA LEU A 135 -7.11 8.56 20.62
C LEU A 135 -5.71 9.09 20.95
N PRO A 136 -4.66 8.29 20.76
CA PRO A 136 -3.29 8.71 21.05
C PRO A 136 -2.86 9.85 20.11
N SER A 137 -1.97 10.71 20.62
CA SER A 137 -1.40 11.81 19.87
C SER A 137 0.04 12.05 20.28
N SER A 138 0.85 12.62 19.39
CA SER A 138 2.16 13.15 19.65
C SER A 138 2.19 14.65 19.36
N LYS A 139 3.18 15.37 19.89
CA LYS A 139 3.31 16.83 19.66
C LYS A 139 3.75 17.19 18.25
N GLY A 140 4.43 16.29 17.57
CA GLY A 140 4.92 16.50 16.20
C GLY A 140 3.82 16.35 15.15
N ALA A 141 3.98 17.07 14.03
CA ALA A 141 3.11 16.89 12.88
C ALA A 141 3.38 15.55 12.19
N SER A 142 2.35 14.76 11.98
CA SER A 142 2.41 13.52 11.21
C SER A 142 1.21 13.39 10.29
N ARG A 143 1.44 12.90 9.09
CA ARG A 143 0.37 12.59 8.11
C ARG A 143 -0.50 11.41 8.54
N TYR A 144 -0.03 10.59 9.47
CA TYR A 144 -0.79 9.52 10.09
C TYR A 144 -2.20 9.96 10.52
N TYR A 145 -2.30 11.15 11.12
CA TYR A 145 -3.57 11.65 11.66
C TYR A 145 -4.62 11.98 10.58
N ALA A 146 -4.20 12.21 9.34
CA ALA A 146 -5.13 12.49 8.25
C ALA A 146 -6.07 11.30 7.99
N ALA A 147 -5.61 10.07 8.21
CA ALA A 147 -6.43 8.88 8.08
C ALA A 147 -7.63 8.83 9.05
N ARG A 148 -7.61 9.57 10.15
CA ARG A 148 -8.72 9.66 11.12
C ARG A 148 -9.91 10.51 10.65
N ALA A 149 -9.76 11.28 9.57
CA ALA A 149 -10.75 12.26 9.10
C ALA A 149 -11.90 11.60 8.31
N THR A 150 -12.53 10.56 8.88
CA THR A 150 -13.60 9.77 8.27
C THR A 150 -14.80 9.64 9.20
N ASP A 151 -15.89 9.04 8.72
CA ASP A 151 -17.09 8.71 9.52
C ASP A 151 -17.05 7.26 10.05
N SER A 152 -15.91 6.57 9.97
CA SER A 152 -15.76 5.22 10.51
C SER A 152 -15.98 5.19 12.02
N ALA A 153 -16.39 4.04 12.54
CA ALA A 153 -16.47 3.81 13.98
C ALA A 153 -15.07 3.80 14.61
N GLU A 154 -14.98 4.22 15.88
CA GLU A 154 -13.78 4.01 16.67
C GLU A 154 -13.63 2.52 17.01
N LEU A 155 -12.40 2.11 17.21
CA LEU A 155 -12.04 0.74 17.56
C LEU A 155 -11.15 0.69 18.81
N GLN A 156 -11.23 -0.42 19.53
CA GLN A 156 -10.41 -0.69 20.70
C GLN A 156 -9.79 -2.08 20.58
N SER A 157 -8.47 -2.16 20.75
CA SER A 157 -7.68 -3.39 20.83
C SER A 157 -6.99 -3.44 22.19
N GLY A 158 -7.52 -4.23 23.12
CA GLY A 158 -7.04 -4.22 24.52
C GLY A 158 -7.24 -2.85 25.16
N ASP A 159 -6.14 -2.20 25.54
CA ASP A 159 -6.09 -0.86 26.14
C ASP A 159 -5.80 0.26 25.13
N GLU A 160 -5.60 -0.05 23.86
CA GLU A 160 -5.33 0.91 22.81
C GLU A 160 -6.57 1.23 21.97
N ASN A 161 -6.77 2.53 21.70
CA ASN A 161 -7.89 3.06 20.94
C ASN A 161 -7.40 3.68 19.65
N GLU A 162 -8.16 3.48 18.55
CA GLU A 162 -7.91 4.13 17.29
C GLU A 162 -9.20 4.24 16.47
N LYS A 163 -9.11 4.89 15.32
CA LYS A 163 -10.19 4.99 14.34
C LYS A 163 -9.97 4.10 13.11
N VAL A 164 -8.77 3.53 13.01
CA VAL A 164 -8.33 2.69 11.91
C VAL A 164 -7.44 1.56 12.43
N LEU A 165 -7.40 0.42 11.75
CA LEU A 165 -6.23 -0.43 11.82
C LEU A 165 -5.21 0.10 10.84
N PHE A 166 -4.00 0.33 11.31
CA PHE A 166 -2.88 0.81 10.52
C PHE A 166 -1.80 -0.25 10.46
N TYR A 167 -1.21 -0.46 9.28
CA TYR A 167 -0.03 -1.30 9.15
C TYR A 167 0.82 -0.92 7.94
N ARG A 168 2.07 -1.34 7.97
CA ARG A 168 3.04 -1.16 6.89
C ARG A 168 3.85 -2.42 6.69
N GLY A 169 4.49 -2.53 5.54
CA GLY A 169 5.36 -3.66 5.24
C GLY A 169 6.29 -3.39 4.07
N MET A 170 7.08 -4.39 3.78
CA MET A 170 7.98 -4.40 2.63
C MET A 170 7.86 -5.74 1.93
N GLY A 171 7.74 -5.74 0.60
CA GLY A 171 7.51 -6.95 -0.17
C GLY A 171 8.40 -7.10 -1.39
N ASN A 172 8.44 -8.33 -1.90
CA ASN A 172 9.21 -8.74 -3.06
C ASN A 172 8.30 -9.38 -4.13
N PHE A 173 7.20 -8.70 -4.46
CA PHE A 173 6.28 -9.14 -5.51
C PHE A 173 6.34 -8.23 -6.74
N LYS A 174 5.89 -8.74 -7.88
CA LYS A 174 5.81 -7.96 -9.12
C LYS A 174 4.55 -7.10 -9.11
N VAL A 175 4.72 -5.79 -9.33
CA VAL A 175 3.60 -4.87 -9.51
C VAL A 175 2.97 -5.06 -10.90
N PRO A 176 1.65 -4.84 -11.07
CA PRO A 176 0.98 -5.07 -12.35
C PRO A 176 1.33 -4.07 -13.45
N LEU A 177 1.82 -2.87 -13.09
CA LEU A 177 2.14 -1.81 -14.04
C LEU A 177 3.63 -1.59 -14.15
N GLU A 178 4.16 -1.66 -15.38
CA GLU A 178 5.57 -1.40 -15.70
C GLU A 178 5.68 -0.16 -16.59
N PRO A 179 6.17 0.98 -16.07
CA PRO A 179 6.46 2.17 -16.86
C PRO A 179 7.87 2.09 -17.46
N VAL A 180 7.95 2.11 -18.80
CA VAL A 180 9.23 2.12 -19.52
C VAL A 180 9.46 3.51 -20.10
N SER A 181 10.55 4.17 -19.69
CA SER A 181 10.96 5.45 -20.29
C SER A 181 11.31 5.28 -21.76
N GLN A 182 10.68 6.05 -22.65
CA GLN A 182 10.91 5.99 -24.08
C GLN A 182 10.86 7.40 -24.71
N GLY A 183 12.01 7.84 -25.23
CA GLY A 183 12.12 9.19 -25.80
C GLY A 183 11.71 10.28 -24.81
N ASN A 184 10.73 11.10 -25.20
CA ASN A 184 10.15 12.14 -24.31
C ASN A 184 8.81 11.68 -23.72
N GLY A 185 8.78 10.47 -23.12
CA GLY A 185 7.57 9.94 -22.53
C GLY A 185 7.78 8.61 -21.84
N VAL A 186 6.68 7.93 -21.57
CA VAL A 186 6.63 6.65 -20.88
C VAL A 186 5.64 5.73 -21.57
N VAL A 187 6.04 4.49 -21.83
CA VAL A 187 5.12 3.42 -22.20
C VAL A 187 4.69 2.70 -20.93
N LEU A 188 3.41 2.75 -20.62
CA LEU A 188 2.81 1.99 -19.52
C LEU A 188 2.40 0.62 -20.05
N ARG A 189 2.91 -0.45 -19.42
CA ARG A 189 2.54 -1.84 -19.73
C ARG A 189 1.78 -2.42 -18.55
N ASN A 190 0.60 -2.96 -18.81
CA ASN A 190 -0.16 -3.72 -17.83
C ASN A 190 0.17 -5.20 -18.00
N ASN A 191 0.85 -5.77 -17.01
CA ASN A 191 1.23 -7.19 -17.00
C ASN A 191 0.28 -8.06 -16.15
N SER A 192 -0.87 -7.50 -15.73
CA SER A 192 -1.93 -8.27 -15.08
C SER A 192 -2.98 -8.75 -16.09
N ALA A 193 -3.77 -9.74 -15.70
CA ALA A 193 -4.92 -10.19 -16.48
C ALA A 193 -6.11 -9.22 -16.39
N GLU A 194 -6.06 -8.26 -15.47
CA GLU A 194 -7.15 -7.32 -15.19
C GLU A 194 -6.87 -5.95 -15.80
N THR A 195 -7.92 -5.24 -16.15
CA THR A 195 -7.82 -3.85 -16.58
C THR A 195 -7.42 -2.96 -15.42
N ILE A 196 -6.40 -2.12 -15.60
CA ILE A 196 -6.06 -1.04 -14.66
C ILE A 196 -7.03 0.12 -14.92
N PRO A 197 -7.90 0.48 -13.95
CA PRO A 197 -8.97 1.46 -14.19
C PRO A 197 -8.45 2.86 -14.53
N LEU A 198 -7.36 3.26 -13.85
CA LEU A 198 -6.74 4.58 -14.01
C LEU A 198 -5.24 4.48 -13.79
N ALA A 199 -4.46 5.16 -14.64
CA ALA A 199 -3.05 5.46 -14.44
C ALA A 199 -2.78 6.93 -14.77
N ILE A 200 -2.02 7.61 -13.91
CA ILE A 200 -1.63 9.01 -14.03
C ILE A 200 -0.11 9.06 -14.13
N LEU A 201 0.40 9.51 -15.26
CA LEU A 201 1.79 9.92 -15.39
C LEU A 201 1.92 11.34 -14.85
N PHE A 202 2.62 11.51 -13.76
CA PHE A 202 2.85 12.79 -13.07
C PHE A 202 4.32 13.18 -13.14
N GLU A 203 4.60 14.45 -13.32
CA GLU A 203 5.94 15.02 -13.21
C GLU A 203 5.91 16.34 -12.46
N ASN A 204 6.87 16.51 -11.56
CA ASN A 204 7.15 17.76 -10.83
C ASN A 204 8.61 18.17 -11.07
N GLN A 205 8.80 19.35 -11.64
CA GLN A 205 10.10 19.98 -11.85
C GLN A 205 10.16 21.32 -11.12
N ASN A 206 10.73 21.35 -9.92
CA ASN A 206 10.88 22.55 -9.07
C ASN A 206 9.53 23.25 -8.75
N GLY A 207 8.47 22.47 -8.50
CA GLY A 207 7.13 22.99 -8.20
C GLY A 207 6.24 23.25 -9.42
N HIS A 208 6.78 23.20 -10.63
CA HIS A 208 5.99 23.18 -11.86
C HIS A 208 5.54 21.75 -12.14
N ILE A 209 4.25 21.51 -12.13
CA ILE A 209 3.71 20.17 -12.29
C ILE A 209 2.91 19.98 -13.57
N GLY A 210 2.91 18.75 -14.04
CA GLY A 210 2.04 18.30 -15.11
C GLY A 210 1.63 16.85 -14.90
N TYR A 211 0.52 16.45 -15.54
CA TYR A 211 0.11 15.07 -15.52
C TYR A 211 -0.71 14.69 -16.76
N ARG A 212 -0.72 13.39 -17.07
CA ARG A 212 -1.53 12.79 -18.13
C ARG A 212 -2.25 11.56 -17.58
N ILE A 213 -3.50 11.38 -17.98
CA ILE A 213 -4.34 10.30 -17.49
C ILE A 213 -4.56 9.26 -18.59
N ALA A 214 -4.32 8.00 -18.27
CA ALA A 214 -4.78 6.84 -19.04
C ALA A 214 -5.89 6.13 -18.25
N ARG A 215 -6.97 5.74 -18.93
CA ARG A 215 -8.10 5.02 -18.33
C ARG A 215 -8.28 3.68 -19.00
N ASN A 216 -8.76 2.69 -18.22
CA ASN A 216 -9.08 1.36 -18.71
C ASN A 216 -7.90 0.70 -19.46
N LEU A 217 -6.71 0.77 -18.88
CA LEU A 217 -5.50 0.22 -19.48
C LEU A 217 -5.54 -1.32 -19.42
N LYS A 218 -5.68 -1.94 -20.60
CA LYS A 218 -5.70 -3.40 -20.76
C LYS A 218 -4.30 -3.96 -20.98
N ASP A 219 -3.60 -3.45 -21.99
CA ASP A 219 -2.28 -3.97 -22.41
C ASP A 219 -1.19 -2.91 -22.24
N SER A 220 -1.15 -1.91 -23.13
CA SER A 220 -0.16 -0.83 -23.06
C SER A 220 -0.69 0.48 -23.64
N VAL A 221 -0.09 1.59 -23.18
CA VAL A 221 -0.33 2.92 -23.72
C VAL A 221 0.94 3.76 -23.66
N SER A 222 1.19 4.54 -24.71
CA SER A 222 2.28 5.52 -24.72
C SER A 222 1.77 6.87 -24.28
N LEU A 223 2.42 7.47 -23.28
CA LEU A 223 2.14 8.81 -22.78
C LEU A 223 3.37 9.68 -23.00
N TYR A 224 3.21 10.84 -23.65
CA TYR A 224 4.27 11.85 -23.69
C TYR A 224 4.45 12.48 -22.32
N ALA A 225 5.63 13.04 -22.05
CA ALA A 225 5.87 13.85 -20.86
C ALA A 225 4.79 14.95 -20.76
N PRO A 226 4.24 15.19 -19.56
CA PRO A 226 3.19 16.18 -19.39
C PRO A 226 3.73 17.61 -19.53
N ASP A 227 2.88 18.52 -20.01
CA ASP A 227 3.15 19.94 -19.94
C ASP A 227 3.07 20.40 -18.48
N LEU A 228 4.09 21.14 -18.00
CA LEU A 228 4.21 21.52 -16.59
C LEU A 228 3.41 22.78 -16.25
N ASN A 229 2.13 22.78 -16.52
CA ASN A 229 1.21 23.91 -16.33
C ASN A 229 -0.07 23.55 -15.55
N ALA A 230 -0.10 22.35 -14.96
CA ALA A 230 -1.21 21.91 -14.14
C ALA A 230 -1.16 22.53 -12.72
N SER A 231 -2.30 22.51 -12.02
CA SER A 231 -2.36 22.86 -10.60
C SER A 231 -2.40 21.61 -9.72
N PHE A 232 -1.87 21.72 -8.50
CA PHE A 232 -2.03 20.64 -7.50
C PHE A 232 -3.49 20.38 -7.16
N ASP A 233 -4.34 21.41 -7.19
CA ASP A 233 -5.76 21.26 -6.89
C ASP A 233 -6.47 20.42 -7.96
N SER A 234 -6.20 20.65 -9.25
CA SER A 234 -6.79 19.82 -10.31
C SER A 234 -6.38 18.35 -10.18
N LEU A 235 -5.10 18.08 -9.92
CA LEU A 235 -4.60 16.71 -9.74
C LEU A 235 -5.23 16.04 -8.51
N ARG A 236 -5.33 16.75 -7.38
CA ARG A 236 -5.98 16.23 -6.17
C ARG A 236 -7.45 15.90 -6.42
N ASN A 237 -8.17 16.77 -7.11
CA ASN A 237 -9.58 16.54 -7.45
C ASN A 237 -9.74 15.30 -8.35
N ASP A 238 -8.89 15.16 -9.38
CA ASP A 238 -8.92 13.99 -10.27
C ASP A 238 -8.62 12.70 -9.53
N LEU A 239 -7.65 12.70 -8.61
CA LEU A 239 -7.31 11.55 -7.76
C LEU A 239 -8.44 11.22 -6.80
N THR A 240 -9.00 12.21 -6.08
CA THR A 240 -10.11 11.99 -5.15
C THR A 240 -11.31 11.40 -5.89
N ALA A 241 -11.69 11.96 -7.04
CA ALA A 241 -12.78 11.42 -7.84
C ALA A 241 -12.52 9.98 -8.33
N ALA A 242 -11.27 9.65 -8.67
CA ALA A 242 -10.91 8.30 -9.06
C ALA A 242 -10.99 7.30 -7.91
N LEU A 243 -10.58 7.70 -6.70
CA LEU A 243 -10.67 6.89 -5.48
C LEU A 243 -12.13 6.64 -5.08
N GLU A 244 -12.99 7.65 -5.18
CA GLU A 244 -14.44 7.52 -4.97
C GLU A 244 -15.07 6.57 -6.00
N GLN A 245 -14.71 6.69 -7.29
CA GLN A 245 -15.15 5.77 -8.34
C GLN A 245 -14.64 4.34 -8.10
N GLY A 246 -13.49 4.20 -7.44
CA GLY A 246 -12.92 2.93 -6.99
C GLY A 246 -13.69 2.32 -5.80
N GLY A 247 -14.58 3.06 -5.16
CA GLY A 247 -15.46 2.60 -4.09
C GLY A 247 -15.16 3.15 -2.69
N LEU A 248 -14.22 4.08 -2.53
CA LEU A 248 -14.02 4.76 -1.25
C LEU A 248 -15.15 5.77 -0.98
N TYR A 249 -15.49 5.95 0.28
CA TYR A 249 -16.35 7.06 0.67
C TYR A 249 -15.63 8.41 0.49
N PRO A 250 -16.35 9.52 0.28
CA PRO A 250 -15.72 10.81 -0.02
C PRO A 250 -14.69 11.26 1.02
N LYS A 251 -14.96 11.02 2.31
CA LYS A 251 -14.02 11.36 3.39
C LYS A 251 -12.79 10.45 3.40
N GLU A 252 -12.93 9.18 3.03
CA GLU A 252 -11.78 8.26 2.91
C GLU A 252 -10.87 8.67 1.75
N ALA A 253 -11.46 8.97 0.59
CA ALA A 253 -10.72 9.43 -0.58
C ALA A 253 -9.95 10.73 -0.28
N ALA A 254 -10.60 11.70 0.38
CA ALA A 254 -9.97 12.93 0.83
C ALA A 254 -8.85 12.65 1.87
N ALA A 255 -9.10 11.79 2.85
CA ALA A 255 -8.13 11.40 3.87
C ALA A 255 -6.90 10.72 3.25
N MET A 256 -7.10 9.84 2.26
CA MET A 256 -6.00 9.19 1.55
C MET A 256 -5.14 10.20 0.79
N VAL A 257 -5.75 11.10 0.01
CA VAL A 257 -5.02 12.15 -0.73
C VAL A 257 -4.28 13.09 0.22
N GLU A 258 -4.86 13.45 1.37
CA GLU A 258 -4.21 14.29 2.37
C GLU A 258 -3.04 13.54 3.07
N THR A 259 -3.20 12.26 3.39
CA THR A 259 -2.14 11.43 3.96
C THR A 259 -0.91 11.39 3.06
N TRP A 260 -1.10 11.35 1.75
CA TRP A 260 -0.04 11.18 0.76
C TRP A 260 0.36 12.47 0.04
N ARG A 261 -0.22 13.62 0.38
CA ARG A 261 -0.03 14.90 -0.32
C ARG A 261 1.43 15.25 -0.56
N ASP A 262 2.29 15.10 0.46
CA ASP A 262 3.69 15.48 0.36
C ASP A 262 4.54 14.42 -0.35
N SER A 263 4.13 13.15 -0.31
CA SER A 263 4.86 12.04 -0.91
C SER A 263 4.49 11.83 -2.38
N TRP A 264 3.20 11.83 -2.73
CA TRP A 264 2.80 11.58 -4.13
C TRP A 264 3.22 12.69 -5.09
N PHE A 265 3.40 13.93 -4.60
CA PHE A 265 3.63 15.11 -5.43
C PHE A 265 5.04 15.69 -5.30
N GLU A 266 5.97 14.96 -4.69
CA GLU A 266 7.37 15.38 -4.60
C GLU A 266 8.08 15.47 -5.96
N GLN A 267 9.31 15.97 -5.99
CA GLN A 267 10.13 16.13 -7.21
C GLN A 267 10.28 14.83 -8.00
N GLY A 268 10.37 14.95 -9.32
CA GLY A 268 10.59 13.84 -10.23
C GLY A 268 9.35 13.37 -10.97
N MET A 269 9.46 12.22 -11.65
CA MET A 269 8.40 11.62 -12.44
C MET A 269 7.96 10.30 -11.81
N ARG A 270 6.67 10.06 -11.80
CA ARG A 270 6.08 8.80 -11.32
C ARG A 270 4.77 8.46 -12.01
N VAL A 271 4.39 7.20 -11.91
CA VAL A 271 3.07 6.75 -12.28
C VAL A 271 2.28 6.40 -11.02
N ILE A 272 1.11 6.99 -10.88
CA ILE A 272 0.13 6.70 -9.82
C ILE A 272 -1.04 5.97 -10.49
N TYR A 273 -1.43 4.80 -10.01
CA TYR A 273 -2.49 4.02 -10.65
C TYR A 273 -3.35 3.28 -9.62
N LEU A 274 -4.60 3.01 -9.96
CA LEU A 274 -5.46 2.16 -9.15
C LEU A 274 -5.12 0.69 -9.42
N MET A 275 -4.74 -0.03 -8.39
CA MET A 275 -4.40 -1.45 -8.50
C MET A 275 -5.66 -2.29 -8.71
N PRO A 276 -5.62 -3.28 -9.60
CA PRO A 276 -6.71 -4.25 -9.74
C PRO A 276 -6.98 -4.98 -8.43
N ARG A 277 -8.24 -5.13 -8.06
CA ARG A 277 -8.68 -5.72 -6.80
C ARG A 277 -8.12 -7.14 -6.58
N ALA A 278 -8.16 -8.01 -7.58
CA ALA A 278 -7.63 -9.37 -7.45
C ALA A 278 -6.12 -9.39 -7.25
N THR A 279 -5.37 -8.41 -7.78
CA THR A 279 -3.95 -8.26 -7.46
C THR A 279 -3.76 -7.94 -5.98
N VAL A 280 -4.54 -7.00 -5.42
CA VAL A 280 -4.50 -6.65 -4.00
C VAL A 280 -4.83 -7.87 -3.14
N ASP A 281 -5.93 -8.57 -3.44
CA ASP A 281 -6.37 -9.74 -2.68
C ASP A 281 -5.35 -10.89 -2.71
N LYS A 282 -4.56 -11.00 -3.77
CA LYS A 282 -3.48 -11.99 -3.90
C LYS A 282 -2.25 -11.63 -3.08
N VAL A 283 -1.80 -10.36 -3.13
CA VAL A 283 -0.54 -9.95 -2.47
C VAL A 283 -0.73 -9.63 -1.00
N LEU A 284 -1.95 -9.32 -0.60
CA LEU A 284 -2.31 -8.90 0.74
C LEU A 284 -3.67 -9.49 1.15
N PRO A 285 -3.78 -10.83 1.32
CA PRO A 285 -5.02 -11.45 1.75
C PRO A 285 -5.53 -10.86 3.07
N LEU A 286 -6.81 -10.45 3.09
CA LEU A 286 -7.50 -9.90 4.25
C LEU A 286 -8.65 -10.82 4.65
N LYS A 287 -8.73 -11.18 5.93
CA LYS A 287 -9.82 -11.96 6.50
C LYS A 287 -10.38 -11.28 7.73
N VAL A 288 -11.66 -11.02 7.74
CA VAL A 288 -12.40 -10.48 8.88
C VAL A 288 -13.40 -11.52 9.39
N THR A 289 -13.47 -11.73 10.69
CA THR A 289 -14.32 -12.73 11.34
C THR A 289 -15.11 -12.10 12.50
N PRO A 290 -16.47 -12.24 12.55
CA PRO A 290 -17.31 -12.87 11.53
C PRO A 290 -17.27 -12.11 10.19
N ALA A 291 -17.60 -12.79 9.10
CA ALA A 291 -17.55 -12.20 7.76
C ALA A 291 -18.34 -10.89 7.69
N PRO A 292 -17.75 -9.79 7.20
CA PRO A 292 -18.44 -8.50 7.10
C PRO A 292 -19.55 -8.55 6.04
N LYS A 293 -20.49 -7.62 6.15
CA LYS A 293 -21.54 -7.43 5.14
C LYS A 293 -20.94 -7.09 3.77
N GLU A 294 -19.90 -6.29 3.78
CA GLU A 294 -19.19 -5.80 2.59
C GLU A 294 -17.72 -5.55 2.93
N THR A 295 -16.83 -5.79 1.96
CA THR A 295 -15.42 -5.43 2.05
C THR A 295 -15.01 -4.70 0.79
N GLN A 296 -14.70 -3.42 0.91
CA GLN A 296 -14.18 -2.57 -0.17
C GLN A 296 -12.68 -2.34 0.04
N ARG A 297 -11.88 -2.54 -1.02
CA ARG A 297 -10.43 -2.36 -0.97
C ARG A 297 -9.97 -1.55 -2.17
N VAL A 298 -9.32 -0.40 -1.94
CA VAL A 298 -8.83 0.49 -3.00
C VAL A 298 -7.35 0.79 -2.74
N PHE A 299 -6.49 0.26 -3.58
CA PHE A 299 -5.05 0.46 -3.46
C PHE A 299 -4.49 1.27 -4.61
N VAL A 300 -3.55 2.12 -4.28
CA VAL A 300 -2.78 2.90 -5.25
C VAL A 300 -1.40 2.26 -5.41
N GLY A 301 -1.03 1.98 -6.65
CA GLY A 301 0.34 1.71 -7.00
C GLY A 301 1.04 3.02 -7.35
N ARG A 302 2.23 3.25 -6.78
CA ARG A 302 3.13 4.34 -7.11
C ARG A 302 4.43 3.75 -7.65
N VAL A 303 4.79 4.13 -8.86
CA VAL A 303 6.04 3.68 -9.49
C VAL A 303 6.88 4.89 -9.85
N GLU A 304 8.05 5.02 -9.21
CA GLU A 304 9.02 6.07 -9.53
C GLU A 304 9.72 5.76 -10.85
N VAL A 305 9.91 6.79 -11.68
CA VAL A 305 10.50 6.67 -13.01
C VAL A 305 11.67 7.65 -13.13
N LEU A 306 12.84 7.14 -13.55
CA LEU A 306 13.97 7.99 -13.87
C LEU A 306 13.73 8.71 -15.20
N SER A 307 13.18 9.94 -15.14
CA SER A 307 12.98 10.79 -16.30
C SER A 307 14.28 11.41 -16.79
N ALA A 308 14.29 11.87 -18.04
CA ALA A 308 15.44 12.59 -18.59
C ALA A 308 15.78 13.87 -17.80
N TRP A 309 14.75 14.53 -17.25
CA TRP A 309 14.95 15.70 -16.38
C TRP A 309 15.59 15.30 -15.05
N THR A 310 15.06 14.28 -14.39
CA THR A 310 15.60 13.73 -13.13
C THR A 310 17.07 13.32 -13.32
N GLU A 311 17.38 12.58 -14.38
CA GLU A 311 18.74 12.15 -14.68
C GLU A 311 19.71 13.34 -14.86
N ARG A 312 19.33 14.34 -15.67
CA ARG A 312 20.16 15.55 -15.86
C ARG A 312 20.34 16.31 -14.55
N THR A 313 19.29 16.42 -13.73
CA THR A 313 19.36 17.14 -12.45
C THR A 313 20.30 16.45 -11.47
N ILE A 314 20.24 15.12 -11.38
CA ILE A 314 21.12 14.33 -10.51
C ILE A 314 22.57 14.45 -11.01
N ARG A 315 22.84 14.31 -12.31
CA ARG A 315 24.19 14.44 -12.89
C ARG A 315 24.79 15.83 -12.60
N ALA A 316 24.04 16.91 -12.85
CA ALA A 316 24.49 18.27 -12.57
C ALA A 316 24.74 18.50 -11.07
N ALA A 317 23.89 17.99 -10.20
CA ALA A 317 24.08 18.07 -8.76
C ALA A 317 25.32 17.32 -8.27
N MET A 318 25.65 16.19 -8.88
CA MET A 318 26.87 15.42 -8.61
C MET A 318 28.12 16.19 -9.07
N GLU A 319 28.10 16.77 -10.26
CA GLU A 319 29.23 17.56 -10.81
C GLU A 319 29.53 18.81 -9.98
N THR A 320 28.47 19.48 -9.48
CA THR A 320 28.57 20.72 -8.70
C THR A 320 28.65 20.49 -7.19
N ASN A 321 28.62 19.25 -6.71
CA ASN A 321 28.55 18.87 -5.29
C ASN A 321 27.35 19.50 -4.55
N ASP A 322 26.19 19.62 -5.22
CA ASP A 322 24.98 20.20 -4.66
C ASP A 322 24.15 19.13 -3.91
N ALA A 323 24.53 18.89 -2.66
CA ALA A 323 23.84 17.94 -1.80
C ALA A 323 22.36 18.29 -1.59
N LYS A 324 22.01 19.59 -1.57
CA LYS A 324 20.62 20.04 -1.37
C LYS A 324 19.73 19.63 -2.54
N LYS A 325 20.22 19.64 -3.76
CA LYS A 325 19.49 19.12 -4.91
C LYS A 325 19.34 17.60 -4.90
N LEU A 326 20.34 16.87 -4.41
CA LEU A 326 20.26 15.43 -4.26
C LEU A 326 19.24 15.04 -3.17
N ASP A 327 19.16 15.82 -2.09
CA ASP A 327 18.18 15.60 -1.00
C ASP A 327 16.73 15.61 -1.49
N GLN A 328 16.42 16.25 -2.62
CA GLN A 328 15.06 16.26 -3.19
C GLN A 328 14.59 14.90 -3.72
N PHE A 329 15.50 13.97 -3.95
CA PHE A 329 15.19 12.61 -4.41
C PHE A 329 15.19 11.58 -3.28
N GLU A 330 15.65 11.99 -2.07
CA GLU A 330 15.64 11.19 -0.83
C GLU A 330 15.92 9.69 -1.03
N ARG A 331 14.96 8.86 -0.63
CA ARG A 331 15.02 7.40 -0.70
C ARG A 331 15.10 6.83 -2.12
N PHE A 332 14.76 7.61 -3.13
CA PHE A 332 14.83 7.19 -4.54
C PHE A 332 16.16 7.51 -5.21
N LEU A 333 17.04 8.27 -4.55
CA LEU A 333 18.31 8.65 -5.13
C LEU A 333 19.22 7.43 -5.43
N ASP A 334 19.32 6.50 -4.47
CA ASP A 334 20.20 5.31 -4.65
C ASP A 334 19.81 4.48 -5.88
N PRO A 335 18.55 4.02 -6.07
CA PRO A 335 18.16 3.28 -7.26
C PRO A 335 18.27 4.09 -8.56
N PHE A 336 18.13 5.41 -8.51
CA PHE A 336 18.39 6.26 -9.69
C PHE A 336 19.86 6.36 -10.02
N LEU A 337 20.74 6.50 -9.03
CA LEU A 337 22.19 6.50 -9.22
C LEU A 337 22.68 5.19 -9.83
N GLU A 338 22.16 4.05 -9.38
CA GLU A 338 22.49 2.74 -9.97
C GLU A 338 22.10 2.68 -11.45
N GLN A 339 20.92 3.15 -11.83
CA GLN A 339 20.48 3.21 -13.23
C GLN A 339 21.35 4.15 -14.07
N ILE A 340 21.73 5.31 -13.51
CA ILE A 340 22.59 6.29 -14.19
C ILE A 340 24.00 5.72 -14.38
N ARG A 341 24.54 5.01 -13.39
CA ARG A 341 25.84 4.31 -13.50
C ARG A 341 25.82 3.23 -14.58
N ALA A 342 24.75 2.46 -14.64
CA ALA A 342 24.59 1.41 -15.66
C ALA A 342 24.57 1.96 -17.11
N LYS A 343 24.10 3.21 -17.29
CA LYS A 343 24.15 3.92 -18.58
C LYS A 343 25.54 4.50 -18.92
N GLY A 344 26.45 4.51 -17.96
CA GLY A 344 27.79 5.10 -18.08
C GLY A 344 27.85 6.60 -17.78
N GLY A 345 29.06 7.10 -17.53
CA GLY A 345 29.30 8.54 -17.33
C GLY A 345 29.10 9.08 -15.91
N LEU A 346 28.96 8.22 -14.90
CA LEU A 346 29.16 8.60 -13.50
C LEU A 346 30.46 7.93 -13.01
N THR A 347 31.49 8.73 -12.77
CA THR A 347 32.64 8.31 -11.96
C THR A 347 32.23 8.19 -10.50
N GLU A 348 32.88 7.32 -9.73
CA GLU A 348 32.64 7.28 -8.26
C GLU A 348 32.88 8.68 -7.69
N SER A 349 31.79 9.26 -7.15
CA SER A 349 31.86 10.59 -6.57
C SER A 349 31.97 10.47 -5.05
N PRO A 350 32.94 11.17 -4.43
CA PRO A 350 33.01 11.29 -2.97
C PRO A 350 31.71 11.82 -2.35
N LEU A 351 30.93 12.60 -3.13
CA LEU A 351 29.64 13.14 -2.73
C LEU A 351 28.59 12.04 -2.55
N ALA A 352 28.52 11.04 -3.45
CA ALA A 352 27.58 9.94 -3.33
C ALA A 352 27.81 9.15 -2.04
N THR A 353 29.09 8.85 -1.73
CA THR A 353 29.48 8.17 -0.48
C THR A 353 29.15 9.02 0.74
N LYS A 354 29.48 10.31 0.71
CA LYS A 354 29.14 11.26 1.79
C LYS A 354 27.63 11.40 1.99
N TYR A 355 26.87 11.47 0.89
CA TYR A 355 25.41 11.55 0.95
C TYR A 355 24.80 10.29 1.55
N ALA A 356 25.22 9.10 1.12
CA ALA A 356 24.76 7.83 1.70
C ALA A 356 25.04 7.76 3.21
N GLN A 357 26.20 8.23 3.67
CA GLN A 357 26.54 8.33 5.10
C GLN A 357 25.64 9.33 5.85
N GLN A 358 25.35 10.48 5.24
CA GLN A 358 24.45 11.48 5.85
C GLN A 358 23.00 11.00 5.94
N VAL A 359 22.52 10.29 4.94
CA VAL A 359 21.20 9.65 4.96
C VAL A 359 21.13 8.59 6.05
N ALA A 360 22.15 7.74 6.16
CA ALA A 360 22.24 6.75 7.23
C ALA A 360 22.19 7.41 8.63
N ALA A 361 22.96 8.46 8.85
CA ALA A 361 23.01 9.17 10.13
C ALA A 361 21.66 9.86 10.49
N ARG A 362 20.95 10.42 9.51
CA ARG A 362 19.60 11.00 9.72
C ARG A 362 18.57 9.94 10.10
N ILE A 363 18.66 8.76 9.50
CA ILE A 363 17.79 7.63 9.77
C ILE A 363 17.95 7.12 11.21
N ASP A 364 19.19 7.08 11.69
CA ASP A 364 19.49 6.59 13.03
C ASP A 364 19.09 7.58 14.14
N SER A 365 19.00 8.88 13.82
CA SER A 365 18.76 9.95 14.81
C SER A 365 17.29 10.31 15.05
N ALA A 366 16.35 9.93 14.19
CA ALA A 366 14.93 10.26 14.31
C ALA A 366 14.01 9.08 13.96
N PRO A 367 13.83 8.11 14.88
CA PRO A 367 13.06 6.91 14.60
C PRO A 367 11.55 7.13 14.52
N CYS A 368 11.00 8.14 15.19
CA CYS A 368 9.56 8.45 15.24
C CYS A 368 9.31 9.92 15.63
N ILE A 369 8.07 10.39 15.45
CA ILE A 369 7.61 11.74 15.81
C ILE A 369 7.08 11.72 17.25
N GLN A 370 7.72 12.46 18.15
CA GLN A 370 7.33 12.59 19.56
C GLN A 370 6.25 13.63 19.78
#